data_2fbf66c1e4db25f5911e5065390d06a1
#
_entry.id   2fbf66c1e4db25f5911e5065390d06a1
#
_cell.length_a   1.000
_cell.length_b   1.000
_cell.length_c   1.000
_cell.angle_alpha   90.00
_cell.angle_beta   90.00
_cell.angle_gamma   90.00
#
_symmetry.space_group_name_H-M   'P 1'
#
loop_
_entity.id
_entity.type
_entity.pdbx_description
1 polymer ?
#
loop_
_entity_poly.entity_id
_entity_poly.type
_entity_poly.pdbx_seq_one_letter_code
_entity_poly.pdbx_strand_id
1 'polypeptide(L)' 'MPKFFVKTNQIEENKIKIIDEDVKHINQVLRAKVGEELTICNLDTTLNYITTISQITPEYVMCD' A
#
# COMPACT_ATOMS: atom_id res chain seq x y z
N MET A 1 8.53 6.42 -8.82
CA MET A 1 7.58 5.44 -8.28
C MET A 1 6.78 6.07 -7.15
N PRO A 2 5.48 5.82 -7.08
CA PRO A 2 4.70 6.33 -5.96
C PRO A 2 5.15 5.67 -4.66
N LYS A 3 5.16 6.45 -3.59
CA LYS A 3 5.56 5.99 -2.28
C LYS A 3 4.45 6.30 -1.28
N PHE A 4 4.06 5.31 -0.51
CA PHE A 4 3.02 5.45 0.49
C PHE A 4 3.58 5.17 1.87
N PHE A 5 2.92 5.71 2.89
CA PHE A 5 3.36 5.61 4.27
C PHE A 5 2.32 4.86 5.09
N VAL A 6 2.78 3.90 5.87
CA VAL A 6 1.91 3.11 6.74
C VAL A 6 2.49 3.04 8.14
N LYS A 7 1.66 2.62 9.09
CA LYS A 7 2.11 2.34 10.46
C LYS A 7 2.27 0.85 10.65
N THR A 8 3.00 0.46 11.67
CA THR A 8 3.25 -0.96 11.95
C THR A 8 1.98 -1.78 12.05
N ASN A 9 0.90 -1.21 12.59
CA ASN A 9 -0.37 -1.94 12.73
C ASN A 9 -1.06 -2.23 11.40
N GLN A 10 -0.57 -1.67 10.30
CA GLN A 10 -1.08 -1.96 8.96
C GLN A 10 -0.30 -3.09 8.28
N ILE A 11 0.76 -3.56 8.92
CA ILE A 11 1.62 -4.63 8.42
C ILE A 11 1.36 -5.89 9.21
N GLU A 12 1.02 -6.98 8.52
CA GLU A 12 0.79 -8.28 9.15
C GLU A 12 1.48 -9.35 8.33
N GLU A 13 2.47 -10.00 8.94
CA GLU A 13 3.31 -11.00 8.28
C GLU A 13 3.91 -10.44 6.98
N ASN A 14 3.48 -10.97 5.84
CA ASN A 14 3.98 -10.54 4.54
C ASN A 14 2.99 -9.65 3.81
N LYS A 15 2.01 -9.07 4.51
CA LYS A 15 0.97 -8.26 3.89
C LYS A 15 0.90 -6.88 4.50
N ILE A 16 0.64 -5.89 3.66
CA ILE A 16 0.46 -4.51 4.07
C ILE A 16 -0.90 -4.05 3.59
N LYS A 17 -1.70 -3.50 4.51
CA LYS A 17 -3.03 -3.01 4.20
C LYS A 17 -3.01 -1.48 4.13
N ILE A 18 -3.31 -0.94 2.96
CA ILE A 18 -3.43 0.50 2.77
C ILE A 18 -4.89 0.88 2.93
N ILE A 19 -5.15 1.94 3.69
CA ILE A 19 -6.50 2.37 4.05
C ILE A 19 -6.66 3.87 3.84
N ASP A 20 -7.89 4.35 4.00
CA ASP A 20 -8.26 5.78 3.99
C ASP A 20 -7.95 6.49 2.67
N GLU A 21 -7.37 7.69 2.72
CA GLU A 21 -7.19 8.51 1.53
C GLU A 21 -6.21 7.92 0.52
N ASP A 22 -5.26 7.12 0.97
CA ASP A 22 -4.30 6.49 0.07
C ASP A 22 -4.98 5.51 -0.87
N VAL A 23 -6.07 4.88 -0.43
CA VAL A 23 -6.87 4.00 -1.28
C VAL A 23 -7.46 4.78 -2.44
N LYS A 24 -8.00 5.95 -2.17
CA LYS A 24 -8.54 6.82 -3.22
C LYS A 24 -7.45 7.28 -4.17
N HIS A 25 -6.28 7.61 -3.65
CA HIS A 25 -5.16 8.04 -4.47
C HIS A 25 -4.74 6.92 -5.44
N ILE A 26 -4.62 5.70 -4.93
CA ILE A 26 -4.24 4.54 -5.75
C ILE A 26 -5.30 4.27 -6.82
N ASN A 27 -6.57 4.29 -6.45
CA ASN A 27 -7.67 3.96 -7.36
C ASN A 27 -7.96 5.06 -8.38
N GLN A 28 -7.99 6.30 -7.96
CA GLN A 28 -8.47 7.41 -8.78
C GLN A 28 -7.37 8.19 -9.48
N VAL A 29 -6.24 8.38 -8.81
CA VAL A 29 -5.15 9.18 -9.36
C VAL A 29 -4.17 8.31 -10.12
N LEU A 30 -3.65 7.28 -9.47
CA LEU A 30 -2.67 6.39 -10.08
C LEU A 30 -3.32 5.34 -10.98
N ARG A 31 -4.57 5.00 -10.71
CA ARG A 31 -5.30 3.94 -11.42
C ARG A 31 -4.49 2.64 -11.45
N ALA A 32 -3.87 2.33 -10.32
CA ALA A 32 -3.05 1.13 -10.19
C ALA A 32 -3.89 -0.13 -10.25
N LYS A 33 -3.27 -1.22 -10.66
CA LYS A 33 -3.94 -2.51 -10.82
C LYS A 33 -3.20 -3.58 -10.03
N VAL A 34 -3.90 -4.68 -9.74
CA VAL A 34 -3.29 -5.85 -9.14
C VAL A 34 -2.09 -6.29 -9.98
N GLY A 35 -0.97 -6.58 -9.32
CA GLY A 35 0.27 -6.95 -9.95
C GLY A 35 1.26 -5.81 -10.12
N GLU A 36 0.83 -4.56 -9.92
CA GLU A 36 1.75 -3.42 -9.97
C GLU A 36 2.52 -3.29 -8.67
N GLU A 37 3.71 -2.71 -8.76
CA GLU A 37 4.56 -2.50 -7.59
C GLU A 37 4.31 -1.15 -6.94
N LEU A 38 4.38 -1.14 -5.59
CA LEU A 38 4.35 0.09 -4.81
C LEU A 38 5.49 0.07 -3.80
N THR A 39 6.09 1.23 -3.58
CA THR A 39 7.05 1.41 -2.49
C THR A 39 6.30 1.91 -1.27
N ILE A 40 6.47 1.24 -0.13
CA ILE A 40 5.78 1.57 1.11
C ILE A 40 6.80 1.79 2.21
N CYS A 41 6.66 2.89 2.92
CA CYS A 41 7.52 3.22 4.06
C CYS A 41 6.75 3.02 5.37
N ASN A 42 7.34 2.28 6.30
CA ASN A 42 6.80 2.18 7.65
C ASN A 42 7.23 3.42 8.44
N LEU A 43 6.26 4.23 8.86
CA LEU A 43 6.54 5.46 9.59
C LEU A 43 7.20 5.23 10.95
N ASP A 44 6.93 4.08 11.58
CA ASP A 44 7.45 3.78 12.89
C ASP A 44 8.93 3.36 12.87
N THR A 45 9.34 2.66 11.82
CA THR A 45 10.69 2.11 11.70
C THR A 45 11.54 2.77 10.63
N THR A 46 10.92 3.57 9.77
CA THR A 46 11.52 4.21 8.59
C THR A 46 12.04 3.22 7.55
N LEU A 47 11.66 1.96 7.65
CA LEU A 47 12.02 0.96 6.65
C LEU A 47 11.13 1.09 5.41
N ASN A 48 11.74 0.89 4.25
CA ASN A 48 11.04 0.91 2.97
C ASN A 48 10.84 -0.51 2.46
N TYR A 49 9.68 -0.76 1.90
CA TYR A 49 9.34 -2.07 1.32
C TYR A 49 8.92 -1.88 -0.13
N ILE A 50 9.41 -2.75 -1.00
CA ILE A 50 8.91 -2.84 -2.38
C ILE A 50 7.87 -3.95 -2.38
N THR A 51 6.64 -3.59 -2.68
CA THR A 51 5.51 -4.52 -2.57
C THR A 51 4.80 -4.65 -3.90
N THR A 52 3.99 -5.70 -4.02
CA THR A 52 3.13 -5.94 -5.18
C THR A 52 1.68 -5.89 -4.72
N ILE A 53 0.85 -5.15 -5.44
CA ILE A 53 -0.57 -5.07 -5.13
C ILE A 53 -1.21 -6.43 -5.39
N SER A 54 -1.84 -7.00 -4.36
CA SER A 54 -2.50 -8.29 -4.46
C SER A 54 -4.02 -8.18 -4.53
N GLN A 55 -4.60 -7.10 -3.97
CA GLN A 55 -6.04 -6.89 -3.98
C GLN A 55 -6.37 -5.42 -3.88
N ILE A 56 -7.34 -4.98 -4.66
CA ILE A 56 -7.83 -3.60 -4.62
C ILE A 56 -9.33 -3.63 -4.38
N THR A 57 -9.78 -2.92 -3.34
CA THR A 57 -11.20 -2.74 -3.05
C THR A 57 -11.48 -1.26 -2.83
N PRO A 58 -12.75 -0.82 -2.81
CA PRO A 58 -13.05 0.58 -2.49
C PRO A 58 -12.62 1.00 -1.09
N GLU A 59 -12.40 0.05 -0.20
CA GLU A 59 -12.09 0.32 1.21
C GLU A 59 -10.62 0.15 1.56
N TYR A 60 -9.90 -0.71 0.84
CA TYR A 60 -8.49 -0.96 1.12
C TYR A 60 -7.75 -1.47 -0.10
N VAL A 61 -6.42 -1.36 -0.03
CA VAL A 61 -5.51 -1.97 -1.01
C VAL A 61 -4.57 -2.88 -0.25
N MET A 62 -4.50 -4.15 -0.66
CA MET A 62 -3.62 -5.12 -0.03
C MET A 62 -2.37 -5.31 -0.88
N CYS A 63 -1.20 -5.27 -0.23
CA CYS A 63 0.10 -5.44 -0.87
C CYS A 63 0.89 -6.55 -0.19
N ASP A 64 1.65 -7.28 -0.97
CA ASP A 64 2.50 -8.36 -0.47
C ASP A 64 3.96 -7.96 -0.45
#